data_af8d5bd92dc6cad4755bfe333a30fb24
#
_entry.id   af8d5bd92dc6cad4755bfe333a30fb24
#
_cell.length_a   1.000
_cell.length_b   1.000
_cell.length_c   1.000
_cell.angle_alpha   90.00
_cell.angle_beta   90.00
_cell.angle_gamma   90.00
#
_symmetry.space_group_name_H-M   'P 1'
#
loop_
_entity.id
_entity.type
_entity.pdbx_description
1 polymer ?
#
loop_
_entity_poly.entity_id
_entity_poly.type
_entity_poly.pdbx_seq_one_letter_code
_entity_poly.pdbx_strand_id
1 'polypeptide(L)'
;MPDHDNWNEHWDRYAAAASQNPAQQMRHALIAKLLQNGSEGRPAQILDIGSGQGDLMVKLRPLLPQAKLLGFELSPSGVKISQEKVPEATFFVADLFQPPAELQAYAGWATDAVCSEVLEHVDSPAAFLRAARPYLADGARLIVTVPGGPMSDFDRHIGHRQHFTRDLISSVLQEAGFKVECVYLSGFPFFNLYRCVVIARGKKLASDVDAGQAGFSAWLANWVMMVFRGLFRLNLMDSRFGWQVVAVARKIG
;
A
#
# COMPACT_ATOMS: atom_id res chain seq x y z
N MET A 1 -5.82 -14.82 -20.72
CA MET A 1 -5.57 -14.11 -19.46
C MET A 1 -4.99 -12.77 -19.86
N PRO A 2 -5.47 -11.64 -19.35
CA PRO A 2 -4.77 -10.37 -19.59
C PRO A 2 -3.35 -10.51 -19.08
N ASP A 3 -2.38 -9.87 -19.77
CA ASP A 3 -0.99 -9.84 -19.36
C ASP A 3 -0.92 -9.49 -17.88
N HIS A 4 -0.34 -10.39 -17.08
CA HIS A 4 -0.05 -10.11 -15.69
C HIS A 4 0.92 -8.94 -15.64
N ASP A 5 0.60 -7.91 -14.86
CA ASP A 5 1.52 -6.82 -14.58
C ASP A 5 2.89 -7.41 -14.21
N ASN A 6 3.93 -7.03 -14.94
CA ASN A 6 5.27 -7.56 -14.69
C ASN A 6 5.90 -6.85 -13.47
N TRP A 7 5.50 -7.28 -12.27
CA TRP A 7 5.97 -6.69 -11.00
C TRP A 7 7.48 -6.82 -10.80
N ASN A 8 8.15 -7.80 -11.42
CA ASN A 8 9.61 -7.90 -11.37
C ASN A 8 10.24 -6.71 -12.09
N GLU A 9 9.82 -6.45 -13.33
CA GLU A 9 10.29 -5.30 -14.10
C GLU A 9 9.91 -3.97 -13.43
N HIS A 10 8.75 -3.92 -12.79
CA HIS A 10 8.32 -2.74 -12.03
C HIS A 10 9.30 -2.41 -10.90
N TRP A 11 9.64 -3.38 -10.05
CA TRP A 11 10.56 -3.15 -8.94
C TRP A 11 12.00 -2.93 -9.41
N ASP A 12 12.45 -3.61 -10.45
CA ASP A 12 13.78 -3.41 -11.02
C ASP A 12 13.99 -1.99 -11.56
N ARG A 13 12.93 -1.38 -12.12
CA ARG A 13 13.00 -0.02 -12.72
C ARG A 13 12.67 1.10 -11.72
N TYR A 14 11.67 0.91 -10.88
CA TYR A 14 11.02 2.01 -10.16
C TYR A 14 11.27 2.00 -8.65
N ALA A 15 12.01 1.04 -8.11
CA ALA A 15 12.24 0.89 -6.67
C ALA A 15 12.72 2.20 -5.99
N ALA A 16 13.74 2.86 -6.55
CA ALA A 16 14.28 4.10 -5.99
C ALA A 16 13.27 5.27 -6.07
N ALA A 17 12.55 5.39 -7.19
CA ALA A 17 11.55 6.44 -7.38
C ALA A 17 10.33 6.24 -6.47
N ALA A 18 9.90 5.00 -6.27
CA ALA A 18 8.81 4.65 -5.36
C ALA A 18 9.12 5.05 -3.92
N SER A 19 10.31 4.71 -3.39
CA SER A 19 10.72 5.07 -2.03
C SER A 19 10.73 6.58 -1.77
N GLN A 20 10.97 7.39 -2.79
CA GLN A 20 11.00 8.85 -2.70
C GLN A 20 9.63 9.51 -2.91
N ASN A 21 8.63 8.75 -3.35
CA ASN A 21 7.31 9.26 -3.66
C ASN A 21 6.61 9.83 -2.42
N PRO A 22 6.27 11.14 -2.38
CA PRO A 22 5.65 11.77 -1.21
C PRO A 22 4.28 11.18 -0.89
N ALA A 23 3.52 10.71 -1.89
CA ALA A 23 2.23 10.05 -1.70
C ALA A 23 2.38 8.72 -0.94
N GLN A 24 3.37 7.89 -1.30
CA GLN A 24 3.68 6.66 -0.60
C GLN A 24 4.10 6.94 0.85
N GLN A 25 4.98 7.93 1.06
CA GLN A 25 5.42 8.32 2.41
C GLN A 25 4.26 8.81 3.29
N MET A 26 3.29 9.53 2.71
CA MET A 26 2.07 9.95 3.40
C MET A 26 1.23 8.72 3.83
N ARG A 27 0.97 7.78 2.91
CA ARG A 27 0.22 6.54 3.22
C ARG A 27 0.90 5.74 4.32
N HIS A 28 2.20 5.52 4.22
CA HIS A 28 2.97 4.81 5.25
C HIS A 28 2.93 5.53 6.61
N ALA A 29 2.88 6.87 6.62
CA ALA A 29 2.71 7.62 7.86
C ALA A 29 1.31 7.43 8.47
N LEU A 30 0.26 7.39 7.65
CA LEU A 30 -1.11 7.11 8.09
C LEU A 30 -1.23 5.69 8.66
N ILE A 31 -0.70 4.69 7.94
CA ILE A 31 -0.68 3.29 8.38
C ILE A 31 0.07 3.15 9.70
N ALA A 32 1.28 3.71 9.81
CA ALA A 32 2.07 3.66 11.03
C ALA A 32 1.32 4.26 12.23
N LYS A 33 0.67 5.42 12.05
CA LYS A 33 -0.15 6.06 13.09
C LYS A 33 -1.32 5.17 13.53
N LEU A 34 -2.01 4.53 12.57
CA LEU A 34 -3.12 3.63 12.88
C LEU A 34 -2.63 2.37 13.61
N LEU A 35 -1.49 1.80 13.23
CA LEU A 35 -0.89 0.66 13.92
C LEU A 35 -0.48 1.00 15.34
N GLN A 36 0.18 2.14 15.57
CA GLN A 36 0.56 2.59 16.91
C GLN A 36 -0.63 2.79 17.85
N ASN A 37 -1.71 3.38 17.35
CA ASN A 37 -2.91 3.64 18.16
C ASN A 37 -3.68 2.37 18.57
N GLY A 38 -3.45 1.25 17.92
CA GLY A 38 -4.15 0.00 18.18
C GLY A 38 -3.32 -1.09 18.88
N SER A 39 -2.04 -0.86 19.10
CA SER A 39 -1.18 -1.78 19.84
C SER A 39 -1.37 -1.57 21.35
N GLU A 40 -2.29 -2.30 21.96
CA GLU A 40 -2.56 -2.30 23.42
C GLU A 40 -1.39 -2.87 24.25
N GLY A 41 -0.17 -2.40 24.02
CA GLY A 41 1.02 -2.79 24.77
C GLY A 41 1.56 -4.20 24.50
N ARG A 42 0.99 -4.94 23.54
CA ARG A 42 1.49 -6.26 23.12
C ARG A 42 2.42 -6.14 21.92
N PRO A 43 3.48 -6.97 21.84
CA PRO A 43 4.26 -7.05 20.61
C PRO A 43 3.36 -7.46 19.44
N ALA A 44 3.20 -6.58 18.48
CA ALA A 44 2.37 -6.84 17.30
C ALA A 44 3.06 -7.83 16.35
N GLN A 45 2.27 -8.72 15.74
CA GLN A 45 2.65 -9.57 14.62
C GLN A 45 2.00 -8.97 13.36
N ILE A 46 2.80 -8.24 12.58
CA ILE A 46 2.29 -7.43 11.47
C ILE A 46 2.59 -8.13 10.15
N LEU A 47 1.53 -8.41 9.39
CA LEU A 47 1.60 -8.93 8.03
C LEU A 47 1.36 -7.80 7.02
N ASP A 48 2.30 -7.60 6.11
CA ASP A 48 2.17 -6.71 4.95
C ASP A 48 1.83 -7.53 3.70
N ILE A 49 0.59 -7.38 3.22
CA ILE A 49 0.04 -8.12 2.08
C ILE A 49 0.28 -7.30 0.82
N GLY A 50 1.15 -7.79 -0.07
CA GLY A 50 1.70 -7.02 -1.18
C GLY A 50 2.76 -6.05 -0.69
N SER A 51 3.77 -6.56 0.03
CA SER A 51 4.78 -5.74 0.70
C SER A 51 5.71 -4.97 -0.24
N GLY A 52 5.66 -5.26 -1.55
CA GLY A 52 6.49 -4.64 -2.55
C GLY A 52 7.98 -4.76 -2.21
N GLN A 53 8.67 -3.65 -2.19
CA GLN A 53 10.08 -3.56 -1.82
C GLN A 53 10.34 -3.27 -0.33
N GLY A 54 9.36 -3.47 0.56
CA GLY A 54 9.51 -3.39 2.01
C GLY A 54 9.55 -1.98 2.62
N ASP A 55 9.26 -0.93 1.88
CA ASP A 55 9.37 0.46 2.36
C ASP A 55 8.47 0.77 3.57
N LEU A 56 7.30 0.13 3.68
CA LEU A 56 6.46 0.25 4.87
C LEU A 56 7.17 -0.34 6.08
N MET A 57 7.79 -1.50 5.95
CA MET A 57 8.49 -2.16 7.06
C MET A 57 9.72 -1.38 7.51
N VAL A 58 10.48 -0.77 6.58
CA VAL A 58 11.56 0.18 6.91
C VAL A 58 11.04 1.29 7.82
N LYS A 59 9.83 1.81 7.54
CA LYS A 59 9.21 2.85 8.35
C LYS A 59 8.70 2.34 9.69
N LEU A 60 8.15 1.14 9.74
CA LEU A 60 7.57 0.57 10.97
C LEU A 60 8.63 0.14 11.98
N ARG A 61 9.79 -0.34 11.53
CA ARG A 61 10.84 -0.87 12.40
C ARG A 61 11.25 0.08 13.53
N PRO A 62 11.61 1.36 13.30
CA PRO A 62 11.97 2.28 14.38
C PRO A 62 10.77 2.70 15.26
N LEU A 63 9.54 2.63 14.74
CA LEU A 63 8.33 3.04 15.45
C LEU A 63 7.73 1.93 16.31
N LEU A 64 7.96 0.67 15.92
CA LEU A 64 7.43 -0.54 16.56
C LEU A 64 8.57 -1.57 16.70
N PRO A 65 9.61 -1.29 17.51
CA PRO A 65 10.84 -2.11 17.56
C PRO A 65 10.59 -3.54 18.06
N GLN A 66 9.51 -3.78 18.81
CA GLN A 66 9.14 -5.10 19.31
C GLN A 66 8.22 -5.89 18.35
N ALA A 67 7.74 -5.27 17.28
CA ALA A 67 6.87 -5.94 16.32
C ALA A 67 7.64 -6.98 15.51
N LYS A 68 7.02 -8.14 15.29
CA LYS A 68 7.47 -9.11 14.31
C LYS A 68 6.85 -8.74 12.96
N LEU A 69 7.66 -8.65 11.91
CA LEU A 69 7.24 -8.20 10.58
C LEU A 69 7.33 -9.36 9.59
N LEU A 70 6.24 -9.56 8.85
CA LEU A 70 6.10 -10.58 7.82
C LEU A 70 5.56 -9.93 6.55
N GLY A 71 6.17 -10.18 5.40
CA GLY A 71 5.73 -9.66 4.11
C GLY A 71 5.40 -10.77 3.12
N PHE A 72 4.28 -10.64 2.43
CA PHE A 72 3.93 -11.44 1.27
C PHE A 72 3.97 -10.56 0.03
N GLU A 73 4.73 -10.98 -0.97
CA GLU A 73 4.91 -10.24 -2.21
C GLU A 73 4.94 -11.21 -3.39
N LEU A 74 4.29 -10.85 -4.49
CA LEU A 74 4.24 -11.68 -5.69
C LEU A 74 5.59 -11.71 -6.45
N SER A 75 6.32 -10.59 -6.41
CA SER A 75 7.57 -10.39 -7.15
C SER A 75 8.79 -10.90 -6.38
N PRO A 76 9.56 -11.85 -6.92
CA PRO A 76 10.89 -12.21 -6.40
C PRO A 76 11.84 -11.01 -6.27
N SER A 77 11.82 -10.06 -7.22
CA SER A 77 12.63 -8.83 -7.16
C SER A 77 12.23 -7.96 -5.97
N GLY A 78 10.93 -7.77 -5.73
CA GLY A 78 10.42 -7.04 -4.57
C GLY A 78 10.86 -7.68 -3.25
N VAL A 79 10.72 -9.00 -3.12
CA VAL A 79 11.16 -9.77 -1.94
C VAL A 79 12.67 -9.61 -1.71
N LYS A 80 13.49 -9.74 -2.74
CA LYS A 80 14.94 -9.58 -2.63
C LYS A 80 15.31 -8.19 -2.08
N ILE A 81 14.74 -7.13 -2.64
CA ILE A 81 14.98 -5.75 -2.19
C ILE A 81 14.51 -5.56 -0.75
N SER A 82 13.35 -6.13 -0.38
CA SER A 82 12.81 -6.05 0.97
C SER A 82 13.73 -6.70 2.00
N GLN A 83 14.26 -7.87 1.71
CA GLN A 83 15.19 -8.60 2.59
C GLN A 83 16.50 -7.83 2.80
N GLU A 84 16.99 -7.14 1.75
CA GLU A 84 18.18 -6.29 1.86
C GLU A 84 17.93 -5.06 2.73
N LYS A 85 16.72 -4.45 2.65
CA LYS A 85 16.34 -3.26 3.40
C LYS A 85 16.00 -3.54 4.87
N VAL A 86 15.37 -4.68 5.15
CA VAL A 86 14.88 -5.05 6.50
C VAL A 86 15.24 -6.51 6.78
N PRO A 87 16.53 -6.81 7.01
CA PRO A 87 17.01 -8.19 7.17
C PRO A 87 16.44 -8.93 8.38
N GLU A 88 15.91 -8.21 9.37
CA GLU A 88 15.23 -8.78 10.54
C GLU A 88 13.75 -9.10 10.32
N ALA A 89 13.16 -8.73 9.19
CA ALA A 89 11.81 -9.12 8.80
C ALA A 89 11.83 -10.38 7.94
N THR A 90 10.73 -11.11 7.92
CA THR A 90 10.56 -12.29 7.07
C THR A 90 9.74 -11.93 5.84
N PHE A 91 10.19 -12.35 4.65
CA PHE A 91 9.47 -12.13 3.41
C PHE A 91 9.34 -13.41 2.61
N PHE A 92 8.19 -13.59 1.95
CA PHE A 92 7.93 -14.71 1.07
C PHE A 92 7.47 -14.23 -0.31
N VAL A 93 7.98 -14.88 -1.34
CA VAL A 93 7.38 -14.80 -2.67
C VAL A 93 6.08 -15.61 -2.62
N ALA A 94 4.95 -14.96 -2.77
CA ALA A 94 3.66 -15.59 -2.55
C ALA A 94 2.58 -15.08 -3.51
N ASP A 95 2.06 -15.99 -4.33
CA ASP A 95 0.74 -15.83 -4.92
C ASP A 95 -0.30 -16.35 -3.92
N LEU A 96 -1.12 -15.46 -3.38
CA LEU A 96 -2.12 -15.83 -2.37
C LEU A 96 -3.25 -16.71 -2.93
N PHE A 97 -3.45 -16.76 -4.25
CA PHE A 97 -4.38 -17.69 -4.88
C PHE A 97 -3.79 -19.09 -5.03
N GLN A 98 -2.46 -19.22 -5.01
CA GLN A 98 -1.71 -20.47 -5.06
C GLN A 98 -0.56 -20.42 -4.04
N PRO A 99 -0.89 -20.35 -2.73
CA PRO A 99 0.11 -20.08 -1.71
C PRO A 99 1.11 -21.24 -1.61
N PRO A 100 2.42 -20.95 -1.49
CA PRO A 100 3.40 -21.98 -1.21
C PRO A 100 3.16 -22.64 0.15
N ALA A 101 3.54 -23.91 0.27
CA ALA A 101 3.22 -24.73 1.45
C ALA A 101 3.81 -24.16 2.76
N GLU A 102 4.94 -23.47 2.66
CA GLU A 102 5.64 -22.84 3.79
C GLU A 102 4.77 -21.81 4.52
N LEU A 103 3.83 -21.18 3.83
CA LEU A 103 2.93 -20.19 4.43
C LEU A 103 1.95 -20.81 5.42
N GLN A 104 1.74 -22.13 5.39
CA GLN A 104 0.88 -22.81 6.38
C GLN A 104 1.36 -22.61 7.81
N ALA A 105 2.67 -22.45 8.03
CA ALA A 105 3.25 -22.15 9.33
C ALA A 105 2.80 -20.80 9.91
N TYR A 106 2.23 -19.93 9.08
CA TYR A 106 1.76 -18.61 9.47
C TYR A 106 0.23 -18.51 9.55
N ALA A 107 -0.50 -19.63 9.53
CA ALA A 107 -1.93 -19.62 9.74
C ALA A 107 -2.29 -19.00 11.09
N GLY A 108 -3.19 -18.01 11.10
CA GLY A 108 -3.59 -17.27 12.30
C GLY A 108 -2.48 -16.47 12.99
N TRP A 109 -1.38 -16.20 12.28
CA TRP A 109 -0.21 -15.57 12.88
C TRP A 109 -0.38 -14.07 13.12
N ALA A 110 -0.94 -13.31 12.17
CA ALA A 110 -0.96 -11.88 12.24
C ALA A 110 -2.01 -11.34 13.20
N THR A 111 -1.62 -10.50 14.14
CA THR A 111 -2.52 -9.70 14.99
C THR A 111 -2.98 -8.43 14.28
N ASP A 112 -2.15 -7.93 13.39
CA ASP A 112 -2.40 -6.78 12.53
C ASP A 112 -1.95 -7.12 11.10
N ALA A 113 -2.71 -6.66 10.13
CA ALA A 113 -2.35 -6.78 8.73
C ALA A 113 -2.50 -5.44 8.00
N VAL A 114 -1.71 -5.25 6.97
CA VAL A 114 -1.78 -4.12 6.06
C VAL A 114 -1.94 -4.66 4.64
N CYS A 115 -2.77 -4.00 3.84
CA CYS A 115 -2.87 -4.19 2.39
C CYS A 115 -2.92 -2.80 1.75
N SER A 116 -1.78 -2.33 1.24
CA SER A 116 -1.61 -0.94 0.82
C SER A 116 -1.32 -0.84 -0.66
N GLU A 117 -2.23 -0.22 -1.42
CA GLU A 117 -2.10 -0.01 -2.87
C GLU A 117 -1.91 -1.34 -3.65
N VAL A 118 -2.76 -2.30 -3.35
CA VAL A 118 -2.76 -3.64 -3.98
C VAL A 118 -4.11 -3.92 -4.64
N LEU A 119 -5.21 -3.59 -3.97
CA LEU A 119 -6.55 -4.02 -4.40
C LEU A 119 -7.02 -3.39 -5.71
N GLU A 120 -6.45 -2.26 -6.09
CA GLU A 120 -6.69 -1.61 -7.38
C GLU A 120 -6.10 -2.38 -8.57
N HIS A 121 -5.15 -3.27 -8.31
CA HIS A 121 -4.46 -4.08 -9.32
C HIS A 121 -5.05 -5.48 -9.50
N VAL A 122 -5.98 -5.90 -8.63
CA VAL A 122 -6.54 -7.25 -8.70
C VAL A 122 -7.96 -7.26 -9.28
N ASP A 123 -8.31 -8.34 -10.03
CA ASP A 123 -9.63 -8.47 -10.66
C ASP A 123 -10.75 -8.64 -9.62
N SER A 124 -10.46 -9.36 -8.53
CA SER A 124 -11.42 -9.63 -7.46
C SER A 124 -10.83 -9.31 -6.09
N PRO A 125 -10.92 -8.04 -5.63
CA PRO A 125 -10.39 -7.61 -4.35
C PRO A 125 -10.91 -8.42 -3.15
N ALA A 126 -12.21 -8.78 -3.17
CA ALA A 126 -12.77 -9.58 -2.09
C ALA A 126 -12.21 -11.02 -2.08
N ALA A 127 -12.01 -11.64 -3.25
CA ALA A 127 -11.38 -12.96 -3.34
C ALA A 127 -9.92 -12.93 -2.87
N PHE A 128 -9.18 -11.88 -3.22
CA PHE A 128 -7.79 -11.67 -2.78
C PHE A 128 -7.71 -11.54 -1.25
N LEU A 129 -8.57 -10.73 -0.65
CA LEU A 129 -8.61 -10.60 0.82
C LEU A 129 -9.06 -11.90 1.50
N ARG A 130 -9.99 -12.66 0.91
CA ARG A 130 -10.35 -14.01 1.41
C ARG A 130 -9.16 -14.96 1.39
N ALA A 131 -8.32 -14.90 0.35
CA ALA A 131 -7.10 -15.70 0.26
C ALA A 131 -6.04 -15.31 1.30
N ALA A 132 -5.97 -14.03 1.69
CA ALA A 132 -5.10 -13.55 2.75
C ALA A 132 -5.61 -13.86 4.17
N ARG A 133 -6.93 -13.99 4.34
CA ARG A 133 -7.61 -14.13 5.64
C ARG A 133 -7.11 -15.28 6.52
N PRO A 134 -6.70 -16.46 6.01
CA PRO A 134 -6.18 -17.56 6.82
C PRO A 134 -4.93 -17.20 7.65
N TYR A 135 -4.15 -16.23 7.23
CA TYR A 135 -2.92 -15.81 7.92
C TYR A 135 -3.13 -14.84 9.09
N LEU A 136 -4.36 -14.29 9.19
CA LEU A 136 -4.76 -13.38 10.26
C LEU A 136 -5.35 -14.18 11.42
N ALA A 137 -5.00 -13.83 12.65
CA ALA A 137 -5.65 -14.31 13.86
C ALA A 137 -7.12 -13.86 13.91
N ASP A 138 -7.95 -14.56 14.67
CA ASP A 138 -9.33 -14.13 14.89
C ASP A 138 -9.36 -12.79 15.63
N GLY A 139 -10.18 -11.86 15.17
CA GLY A 139 -10.20 -10.50 15.66
C GLY A 139 -9.01 -9.63 15.22
N ALA A 140 -8.08 -10.16 14.39
CA ALA A 140 -6.98 -9.38 13.85
C ALA A 140 -7.48 -8.16 13.10
N ARG A 141 -6.76 -7.06 13.24
CA ARG A 141 -7.05 -5.80 12.55
C ARG A 141 -6.41 -5.79 11.18
N LEU A 142 -7.17 -5.37 10.16
CA LEU A 142 -6.70 -5.14 8.81
C LEU A 142 -6.81 -3.65 8.47
N ILE A 143 -5.70 -3.05 8.02
CA ILE A 143 -5.64 -1.69 7.49
C ILE A 143 -5.47 -1.80 5.98
N VAL A 144 -6.38 -1.20 5.23
CA VAL A 144 -6.32 -1.16 3.76
C VAL A 144 -6.17 0.27 3.32
N THR A 145 -5.25 0.53 2.38
CA THR A 145 -5.21 1.80 1.65
C THR A 145 -5.36 1.53 0.16
N VAL A 146 -6.19 2.34 -0.49
CA VAL A 146 -6.46 2.25 -1.94
C VAL A 146 -6.69 3.64 -2.51
N PRO A 147 -6.42 3.84 -3.81
CA PRO A 147 -6.72 5.10 -4.46
C PRO A 147 -8.23 5.33 -4.57
N GLY A 148 -8.63 6.55 -4.32
CA GLY A 148 -9.97 7.09 -4.60
C GLY A 148 -9.90 8.22 -5.63
N GLY A 149 -11.03 8.92 -5.80
CA GLY A 149 -11.12 10.01 -6.76
C GLY A 149 -11.09 9.57 -8.22
N PRO A 150 -10.87 10.50 -9.16
CA PRO A 150 -10.90 10.18 -10.58
C PRO A 150 -9.71 9.32 -11.00
N MET A 151 -9.99 8.32 -11.85
CA MET A 151 -8.98 7.46 -12.46
C MET A 151 -8.46 8.11 -13.74
N SER A 152 -7.14 8.24 -13.88
CA SER A 152 -6.48 8.84 -15.04
C SER A 152 -5.91 7.78 -16.00
N ASP A 153 -5.47 8.24 -17.18
CA ASP A 153 -4.74 7.37 -18.11
C ASP A 153 -3.42 6.87 -17.52
N PHE A 154 -2.78 7.66 -16.65
CA PHE A 154 -1.59 7.22 -15.91
C PHE A 154 -1.91 6.07 -14.96
N ASP A 155 -3.02 6.14 -14.22
CA ASP A 155 -3.43 5.05 -13.32
C ASP A 155 -3.67 3.75 -14.10
N ARG A 156 -4.35 3.83 -15.26
CA ARG A 156 -4.53 2.67 -16.14
C ARG A 156 -3.21 2.12 -16.67
N HIS A 157 -2.28 3.02 -17.01
CA HIS A 157 -0.95 2.63 -17.51
C HIS A 157 -0.13 1.86 -16.48
N ILE A 158 -0.26 2.20 -15.20
CA ILE A 158 0.40 1.49 -14.10
C ILE A 158 -0.41 0.30 -13.56
N GLY A 159 -1.46 -0.14 -14.27
CA GLY A 159 -2.21 -1.35 -13.98
C GLY A 159 -3.40 -1.18 -13.03
N HIS A 160 -3.84 0.05 -12.71
CA HIS A 160 -5.05 0.21 -11.92
C HIS A 160 -6.27 -0.23 -12.73
N ARG A 161 -7.07 -1.11 -12.17
CA ARG A 161 -8.32 -1.61 -12.76
C ARG A 161 -9.52 -0.82 -12.27
N GLN A 162 -9.45 -0.30 -11.03
CA GLN A 162 -10.49 0.49 -10.40
C GLN A 162 -9.93 1.43 -9.34
N HIS A 163 -10.70 2.49 -9.03
CA HIS A 163 -10.54 3.30 -7.83
C HIS A 163 -11.71 3.04 -6.89
N PHE A 164 -11.51 3.32 -5.62
CA PHE A 164 -12.45 2.95 -4.58
C PHE A 164 -13.19 4.16 -4.03
N THR A 165 -14.46 3.93 -3.71
CA THR A 165 -15.27 4.79 -2.85
C THR A 165 -15.34 4.18 -1.45
N ARG A 166 -15.84 4.95 -0.48
CA ARG A 166 -16.13 4.46 0.88
C ARG A 166 -17.02 3.21 0.86
N ASP A 167 -18.08 3.24 0.06
CA ASP A 167 -19.06 2.16 -0.01
C ASP A 167 -18.47 0.91 -0.70
N LEU A 168 -17.70 1.11 -1.78
CA LEU A 168 -17.09 0.00 -2.50
C LEU A 168 -16.09 -0.76 -1.64
N ILE A 169 -15.17 -0.07 -0.95
CA ILE A 169 -14.21 -0.75 -0.07
C ILE A 169 -14.89 -1.41 1.12
N SER A 170 -15.97 -0.80 1.64
CA SER A 170 -16.75 -1.41 2.72
C SER A 170 -17.40 -2.71 2.28
N SER A 171 -18.02 -2.73 1.09
CA SER A 171 -18.62 -3.94 0.51
C SER A 171 -17.58 -5.04 0.27
N VAL A 172 -16.42 -4.69 -0.29
CA VAL A 172 -15.31 -5.63 -0.55
C VAL A 172 -14.81 -6.26 0.76
N LEU A 173 -14.63 -5.47 1.81
CA LEU A 173 -14.18 -5.97 3.11
C LEU A 173 -15.23 -6.88 3.76
N GLN A 174 -16.51 -6.51 3.72
CA GLN A 174 -17.61 -7.31 4.26
C GLN A 174 -17.74 -8.64 3.51
N GLU A 175 -17.69 -8.61 2.17
CA GLU A 175 -17.71 -9.82 1.34
C GLU A 175 -16.51 -10.74 1.63
N ALA A 176 -15.36 -10.18 1.98
CA ALA A 176 -14.17 -10.93 2.36
C ALA A 176 -14.20 -11.48 3.80
N GLY A 177 -15.26 -11.22 4.58
CA GLY A 177 -15.42 -11.72 5.95
C GLY A 177 -14.75 -10.83 6.99
N PHE A 178 -14.70 -9.52 6.75
CA PHE A 178 -14.22 -8.53 7.71
C PHE A 178 -15.35 -7.61 8.18
N LYS A 179 -15.33 -7.25 9.45
CA LYS A 179 -16.18 -6.20 10.02
C LYS A 179 -15.46 -4.85 9.85
N VAL A 180 -16.04 -3.96 9.06
CA VAL A 180 -15.51 -2.60 8.88
C VAL A 180 -15.70 -1.81 10.16
N GLU A 181 -14.64 -1.21 10.70
CA GLU A 181 -14.67 -0.33 11.86
C GLU A 181 -14.80 1.13 11.43
N CYS A 182 -13.98 1.55 10.47
CA CYS A 182 -14.05 2.90 9.90
C CYS A 182 -13.45 2.94 8.50
N VAL A 183 -13.88 3.95 7.73
CA VAL A 183 -13.31 4.29 6.43
C VAL A 183 -13.09 5.80 6.39
N TYR A 184 -11.85 6.20 6.18
CA TYR A 184 -11.45 7.60 6.04
C TYR A 184 -11.23 7.92 4.55
N LEU A 185 -11.65 9.11 4.13
CA LEU A 185 -11.26 9.71 2.86
C LEU A 185 -10.21 10.78 3.14
N SER A 186 -8.96 10.38 3.09
CA SER A 186 -7.82 11.19 3.49
C SER A 186 -7.21 11.98 2.32
N GLY A 187 -6.32 12.91 2.64
CA GLY A 187 -5.46 13.56 1.66
C GLY A 187 -5.94 14.92 1.16
N PHE A 188 -7.16 15.39 1.51
CA PHE A 188 -7.59 16.73 1.15
C PHE A 188 -6.91 17.78 2.05
N PRO A 189 -6.45 18.94 1.53
CA PRO A 189 -6.53 19.35 0.12
C PRO A 189 -5.26 19.01 -0.71
N PHE A 190 -4.11 18.80 -0.08
CA PHE A 190 -2.82 18.84 -0.79
C PHE A 190 -2.49 17.57 -1.55
N PHE A 191 -2.90 16.40 -1.08
CA PHE A 191 -2.78 15.17 -1.85
C PHE A 191 -3.68 15.22 -3.10
N ASN A 192 -4.88 15.77 -2.98
CA ASN A 192 -5.76 15.96 -4.14
C ASN A 192 -5.12 16.90 -5.16
N LEU A 193 -4.52 18.02 -4.71
CA LEU A 193 -3.79 18.94 -5.59
C LEU A 193 -2.63 18.24 -6.30
N TYR A 194 -1.83 17.47 -5.56
CA TYR A 194 -0.77 16.64 -6.14
C TYR A 194 -1.33 15.68 -7.20
N ARG A 195 -2.43 14.99 -6.92
CA ARG A 195 -3.11 14.10 -7.86
C ARG A 195 -3.61 14.85 -9.10
N CYS A 196 -4.15 16.07 -8.95
CA CYS A 196 -4.52 16.90 -10.10
C CYS A 196 -3.31 17.18 -11.02
N VAL A 197 -2.13 17.46 -10.46
CA VAL A 197 -0.90 17.65 -11.22
C VAL A 197 -0.50 16.36 -11.95
N VAL A 198 -0.55 15.21 -11.28
CA VAL A 198 -0.27 13.89 -11.88
C VAL A 198 -1.23 13.60 -13.03
N ILE A 199 -2.53 13.83 -12.84
CA ILE A 199 -3.57 13.64 -13.85
C ILE A 199 -3.34 14.55 -15.06
N ALA A 200 -3.05 15.84 -14.83
CA ALA A 200 -2.81 16.81 -15.88
C ALA A 200 -1.55 16.50 -16.72
N ARG A 201 -0.51 15.93 -16.10
CA ARG A 201 0.70 15.48 -16.82
C ARG A 201 0.48 14.19 -17.60
N GLY A 202 -0.46 13.34 -17.17
CA GLY A 202 -0.89 12.13 -17.88
C GLY A 202 0.27 11.27 -18.38
N LYS A 203 0.23 10.86 -19.65
CA LYS A 203 1.25 10.00 -20.29
C LYS A 203 2.66 10.62 -20.33
N LYS A 204 2.79 11.96 -20.28
CA LYS A 204 4.11 12.62 -20.24
C LYS A 204 4.86 12.27 -18.95
N LEU A 205 4.16 12.03 -17.85
CA LEU A 205 4.79 11.65 -16.59
C LEU A 205 5.47 10.27 -16.70
N ALA A 206 4.83 9.31 -17.38
CA ALA A 206 5.42 7.98 -17.61
C ALA A 206 6.70 8.10 -18.47
N SER A 207 6.66 8.85 -19.58
CA SER A 207 7.84 9.05 -20.43
C SER A 207 8.99 9.79 -19.71
N ASP A 208 8.68 10.73 -18.82
CA ASP A 208 9.68 11.48 -18.05
C ASP A 208 10.39 10.59 -17.03
N VAL A 209 9.67 9.65 -16.40
CA VAL A 209 10.22 8.66 -15.47
C VAL A 209 11.12 7.65 -16.21
N ASP A 210 10.69 7.18 -17.38
CA ASP A 210 11.46 6.25 -18.22
C ASP A 210 12.74 6.88 -18.79
N ALA A 211 12.72 8.19 -19.07
CA ALA A 211 13.85 8.91 -19.67
C ALA A 211 15.00 9.24 -18.70
N GLY A 212 14.85 8.97 -17.41
CA GLY A 212 15.91 9.21 -16.40
C GLY A 212 16.44 10.65 -16.42
N GLN A 213 15.54 11.65 -16.42
CA GLN A 213 15.92 13.05 -16.65
C GLN A 213 16.97 13.53 -15.63
N ALA A 214 18.16 13.86 -16.14
CA ALA A 214 19.19 14.57 -15.40
C ALA A 214 19.10 16.08 -15.72
N GLY A 215 19.44 16.95 -14.75
CA GLY A 215 19.52 18.39 -14.96
C GLY A 215 18.45 19.22 -14.25
N PHE A 216 18.18 20.42 -14.77
CA PHE A 216 17.30 21.41 -14.13
C PHE A 216 15.87 20.90 -13.94
N SER A 217 15.35 20.08 -14.85
CA SER A 217 14.01 19.46 -14.73
C SER A 217 13.92 18.47 -13.57
N ALA A 218 14.96 17.69 -13.31
CA ALA A 218 15.04 16.78 -12.17
C ALA A 218 15.13 17.54 -10.84
N TRP A 219 15.92 18.62 -10.80
CA TRP A 219 16.01 19.49 -9.63
C TRP A 219 14.64 20.11 -9.29
N LEU A 220 13.93 20.65 -10.28
CA LEU A 220 12.59 21.21 -10.08
C LEU A 220 11.59 20.17 -9.62
N ALA A 221 11.61 18.96 -10.19
CA ALA A 221 10.74 17.85 -9.76
C ALA A 221 11.01 17.45 -8.31
N ASN A 222 12.27 17.34 -7.91
CA ASN A 222 12.67 17.04 -6.53
C ASN A 222 12.22 18.15 -5.56
N TRP A 223 12.35 19.41 -5.95
CA TRP A 223 11.88 20.53 -5.15
C TRP A 223 10.36 20.50 -4.96
N VAL A 224 9.60 20.27 -6.02
CA VAL A 224 8.14 20.10 -5.97
C VAL A 224 7.75 18.94 -5.05
N MET A 225 8.42 17.79 -5.16
CA MET A 225 8.16 16.64 -4.29
C MET A 225 8.46 16.95 -2.82
N MET A 226 9.53 17.71 -2.54
CA MET A 226 9.88 18.15 -1.19
C MET A 226 8.79 19.07 -0.60
N VAL A 227 8.29 20.03 -1.39
CA VAL A 227 7.20 20.91 -0.99
C VAL A 227 5.93 20.11 -0.66
N PHE A 228 5.51 19.20 -1.55
CA PHE A 228 4.35 18.35 -1.29
C PHE A 228 4.53 17.45 -0.06
N ARG A 229 5.74 16.94 0.19
CA ARG A 229 6.04 16.17 1.41
C ARG A 229 5.77 16.98 2.69
N GLY A 230 6.10 18.28 2.67
CA GLY A 230 5.77 19.21 3.76
C GLY A 230 4.25 19.45 3.87
N LEU A 231 3.61 19.79 2.74
CA LEU A 231 2.19 20.10 2.67
C LEU A 231 1.29 18.92 3.05
N PHE A 232 1.70 17.68 2.76
CA PHE A 232 0.91 16.49 3.11
C PHE A 232 0.71 16.30 4.61
N ARG A 233 1.55 16.91 5.45
CA ARG A 233 1.35 16.92 6.91
C ARG A 233 0.11 17.73 7.34
N LEU A 234 -0.36 18.62 6.46
CA LEU A 234 -1.55 19.48 6.67
C LEU A 234 -2.81 18.85 6.05
N ASN A 235 -2.72 17.67 5.46
CA ASN A 235 -3.88 16.95 4.95
C ASN A 235 -4.81 16.53 6.09
N LEU A 236 -6.11 16.63 5.84
CA LEU A 236 -7.12 16.11 6.74
C LEU A 236 -7.09 14.57 6.70
N MET A 237 -7.21 13.96 7.88
CA MET A 237 -7.31 12.51 8.02
C MET A 237 -8.60 11.98 7.41
N ASP A 238 -9.71 12.69 7.58
CA ASP A 238 -11.00 12.39 6.96
C ASP A 238 -11.65 13.66 6.42
N SER A 239 -12.11 13.58 5.17
CA SER A 239 -12.84 14.66 4.49
C SER A 239 -13.62 14.06 3.34
N ARG A 240 -14.88 14.48 3.16
CA ARG A 240 -15.71 14.04 2.01
C ARG A 240 -15.06 14.25 0.64
N PHE A 241 -13.99 15.03 0.56
CA PHE A 241 -13.24 15.34 -0.66
C PHE A 241 -11.92 14.58 -0.78
N GLY A 242 -11.50 13.82 0.24
CA GLY A 242 -10.22 13.10 0.21
C GLY A 242 -10.19 12.01 -0.87
N TRP A 243 -9.06 11.88 -1.56
CA TRP A 243 -8.86 10.92 -2.65
C TRP A 243 -7.95 9.74 -2.26
N GLN A 244 -7.54 9.66 -1.02
CA GLN A 244 -6.90 8.48 -0.46
C GLN A 244 -7.89 7.77 0.46
N VAL A 245 -8.33 6.60 0.07
CA VAL A 245 -9.23 5.79 0.90
C VAL A 245 -8.40 4.96 1.86
N VAL A 246 -8.75 5.02 3.15
CA VAL A 246 -8.10 4.24 4.22
C VAL A 246 -9.19 3.56 5.03
N ALA A 247 -9.21 2.24 5.01
CA ALA A 247 -10.17 1.44 5.76
C ALA A 247 -9.50 0.68 6.89
N VAL A 248 -10.19 0.59 8.03
CA VAL A 248 -9.82 -0.25 9.16
C VAL A 248 -10.94 -1.26 9.39
N ALA A 249 -10.59 -2.52 9.43
CA ALA A 249 -11.53 -3.61 9.60
C ALA A 249 -10.96 -4.69 10.53
N ARG A 250 -11.83 -5.59 11.04
CA ARG A 250 -11.44 -6.75 11.83
C ARG A 250 -11.88 -8.03 11.19
N LYS A 251 -11.03 -9.04 11.26
CA LYS A 251 -11.39 -10.41 10.88
C LYS A 251 -12.53 -10.89 11.79
N ILE A 252 -13.63 -11.33 11.16
CA ILE A 252 -14.70 -12.06 11.83
C ILE A 252 -14.25 -13.52 11.94
N GLY A 253 -14.40 -14.12 13.11
CA GLY A 253 -14.10 -15.54 13.36
C GLY A 253 -14.91 -16.49 12.47
#